data_3c11ec7c89e3a15d2ba5cc10c7b25fd9
#
_entry.id   3c11ec7c89e3a15d2ba5cc10c7b25fd9
#
_cell.length_a   1.000
_cell.length_b   1.000
_cell.length_c   1.000
_cell.angle_alpha   90.00
_cell.angle_beta   90.00
_cell.angle_gamma   90.00
#
_symmetry.space_group_name_H-M   'P 1'
#
loop_
_entity.id
_entity.type
_entity.pdbx_description
1 polymer ?
#
loop_
_entity_poly.entity_id
_entity_poly.type
_entity_poly.pdbx_seq_one_letter_code
_entity_poly.pdbx_strand_id
1 'polypeptide(L)'
;MGRGANQFWEQAPATAIRTFAERRILDIITRAHQEVPFYRWFYAAHSLNPARLRTWADAQREVPSVTKADLVAFDGGQLLAGLSLPGIRQVHLTSGTSGMGREVYPRDSHDLAALGTGGAYSYLWAGLGGGDRLLLTIPYSQTMAGPYFQASCETAHVVPVNGFALDSAGRLEALRVYRCAGLSATPSHLHRLTAMARGMGLHPATDLPWLRTIVLSGEPYGIAWGHDMQEFWGAQLHEGWGATQTLGVALATCPVGALVGAGKSVTRGTLHGLDHRTFIEVLRPDGAEAGPGERGELVITTLRASAMPCIRFRMGDDIRRDPRSRCACGMTFSRYEAGSIRRLDNMIKIRGMNVWPEAVDDAVLESATVTDYRAAVYTDGEGREQVALKVETAAHQPPPQLELALQRRVKAAVGITPLVQIVPPGTFTDAAVAADGPFKARRWTVNRAVTGDQPS
;
A
#
# COMPACT_ATOMS: atom_id res chain seq x y z
N MET A 1 -8.14 -23.01 5.71
CA MET A 1 -6.96 -23.75 5.22
C MET A 1 -5.92 -23.74 6.32
N GLY A 2 -5.54 -24.88 6.87
CA GLY A 2 -4.60 -24.96 7.99
C GLY A 2 -3.17 -24.52 7.58
N ARG A 3 -2.30 -24.35 8.59
CA ARG A 3 -0.87 -24.01 8.43
C ARG A 3 -0.16 -24.81 7.32
N GLY A 4 -0.60 -26.02 6.98
CA GLY A 4 0.05 -26.88 6.00
C GLY A 4 0.04 -26.39 4.53
N ALA A 5 -1.01 -25.72 4.07
CA ALA A 5 -1.06 -25.24 2.68
C ALA A 5 -0.15 -24.02 2.46
N ASN A 6 0.03 -23.17 3.48
CA ASN A 6 0.94 -22.04 3.44
C ASN A 6 2.40 -22.53 3.48
N GLN A 7 2.71 -23.49 4.35
CA GLN A 7 4.05 -24.08 4.47
C GLN A 7 4.53 -24.72 3.17
N PHE A 8 3.63 -25.33 2.38
CA PHE A 8 4.02 -25.88 1.09
C PHE A 8 4.63 -24.83 0.16
N TRP A 9 3.96 -23.68 0.00
CA TRP A 9 4.46 -22.61 -0.88
C TRP A 9 5.70 -21.91 -0.33
N GLU A 10 5.79 -21.75 0.97
CA GLU A 10 6.96 -21.15 1.64
C GLU A 10 8.24 -21.97 1.44
N GLN A 11 8.10 -23.31 1.31
CA GLN A 11 9.21 -24.24 1.12
C GLN A 11 9.39 -24.67 -0.34
N ALA A 12 8.45 -24.36 -1.23
CA ALA A 12 8.52 -24.75 -2.63
C ALA A 12 9.72 -24.09 -3.33
N PRO A 13 10.43 -24.80 -4.22
CA PRO A 13 11.48 -24.19 -5.03
C PRO A 13 10.94 -23.07 -5.92
N ALA A 14 11.72 -21.99 -6.09
CA ALA A 14 11.31 -20.84 -6.93
C ALA A 14 10.90 -21.26 -8.36
N THR A 15 11.59 -22.25 -8.94
CA THR A 15 11.24 -22.80 -10.25
C THR A 15 9.87 -23.48 -10.28
N ALA A 16 9.50 -24.18 -9.21
CA ALA A 16 8.18 -24.82 -9.11
C ALA A 16 7.06 -23.78 -8.99
N ILE A 17 7.28 -22.75 -8.16
CA ILE A 17 6.33 -21.62 -8.00
C ILE A 17 6.16 -20.91 -9.37
N ARG A 18 7.26 -20.62 -10.06
CA ARG A 18 7.24 -19.96 -11.36
C ARG A 18 6.53 -20.80 -12.42
N THR A 19 6.85 -22.08 -12.52
CA THR A 19 6.18 -23.00 -13.48
C THR A 19 4.67 -23.07 -13.20
N PHE A 20 4.28 -23.15 -11.95
CA PHE A 20 2.85 -23.09 -11.57
C PHE A 20 2.20 -21.79 -12.05
N ALA A 21 2.82 -20.64 -11.76
CA ALA A 21 2.29 -19.33 -12.10
C ALA A 21 2.16 -19.16 -13.64
N GLU A 22 3.19 -19.51 -14.38
CA GLU A 22 3.21 -19.42 -15.85
C GLU A 22 2.12 -20.26 -16.52
N ARG A 23 1.92 -21.51 -16.08
CA ARG A 23 0.81 -22.34 -16.56
C ARG A 23 -0.54 -21.74 -16.23
N ARG A 24 -0.69 -21.27 -14.97
CA ARG A 24 -1.95 -20.70 -14.51
C ARG A 24 -2.33 -19.43 -15.26
N ILE A 25 -1.35 -18.60 -15.65
CA ILE A 25 -1.58 -17.40 -16.45
C ILE A 25 -2.21 -17.75 -17.81
N LEU A 26 -1.69 -18.74 -18.51
CA LEU A 26 -2.23 -19.17 -19.81
C LEU A 26 -3.69 -19.65 -19.69
N ASP A 27 -3.98 -20.44 -18.65
CA ASP A 27 -5.35 -20.88 -18.35
C ASP A 27 -6.27 -19.67 -18.09
N ILE A 28 -5.81 -18.69 -17.30
CA ILE A 28 -6.58 -17.50 -16.94
C ILE A 28 -6.83 -16.61 -18.18
N ILE A 29 -5.84 -16.40 -19.04
CA ILE A 29 -6.00 -15.64 -20.28
C ILE A 29 -7.08 -16.27 -21.16
N THR A 30 -7.04 -17.60 -21.35
CA THR A 30 -8.00 -18.34 -22.15
C THR A 30 -9.41 -18.25 -21.56
N ARG A 31 -9.55 -18.50 -20.26
CA ARG A 31 -10.83 -18.43 -19.55
C ARG A 31 -11.40 -17.01 -19.56
N ALA A 32 -10.58 -16.00 -19.26
CA ALA A 32 -11.02 -14.61 -19.27
C ALA A 32 -11.55 -14.16 -20.64
N HIS A 33 -10.91 -14.60 -21.72
CA HIS A 33 -11.41 -14.35 -23.08
C HIS A 33 -12.78 -14.99 -23.31
N GLN A 34 -13.03 -16.17 -22.77
CA GLN A 34 -14.30 -16.89 -22.94
C GLN A 34 -15.43 -16.35 -22.05
N GLU A 35 -15.12 -15.98 -20.82
CA GLU A 35 -16.11 -15.73 -19.77
C GLU A 35 -16.29 -14.26 -19.42
N VAL A 36 -15.26 -13.41 -19.59
CA VAL A 36 -15.28 -12.01 -19.13
C VAL A 36 -15.48 -11.05 -20.30
N PRO A 37 -16.59 -10.29 -20.34
CA PRO A 37 -16.91 -9.37 -21.45
C PRO A 37 -15.81 -8.36 -21.75
N PHE A 38 -15.18 -7.80 -20.73
CA PHE A 38 -14.07 -6.87 -20.88
C PHE A 38 -12.90 -7.50 -21.68
N TYR A 39 -12.48 -8.72 -21.36
CA TYR A 39 -11.34 -9.35 -22.04
C TYR A 39 -11.68 -9.79 -23.47
N ARG A 40 -12.93 -10.16 -23.76
CA ARG A 40 -13.37 -10.37 -25.15
C ARG A 40 -13.21 -9.11 -25.99
N TRP A 41 -13.71 -8.00 -25.47
CA TRP A 41 -13.61 -6.69 -26.12
C TRP A 41 -12.15 -6.25 -26.25
N PHE A 42 -11.39 -6.30 -25.16
CA PHE A 42 -10.01 -5.82 -25.10
C PHE A 42 -9.07 -6.60 -26.02
N TYR A 43 -9.19 -7.93 -26.03
CA TYR A 43 -8.36 -8.77 -26.90
C TYR A 43 -8.73 -8.64 -28.37
N ALA A 44 -10.02 -8.47 -28.69
CA ALA A 44 -10.44 -8.19 -30.07
C ALA A 44 -9.87 -6.85 -30.57
N ALA A 45 -9.93 -5.80 -29.74
CA ALA A 45 -9.36 -4.48 -30.07
C ALA A 45 -7.84 -4.53 -30.35
N HIS A 46 -7.13 -5.47 -29.72
CA HIS A 46 -5.68 -5.67 -29.88
C HIS A 46 -5.32 -6.81 -30.83
N SER A 47 -6.29 -7.39 -31.56
CA SER A 47 -6.09 -8.53 -32.49
C SER A 47 -5.39 -9.74 -31.83
N LEU A 48 -5.56 -9.92 -30.50
CA LEU A 48 -4.99 -11.03 -29.76
C LEU A 48 -5.86 -12.29 -29.92
N ASN A 49 -5.24 -13.40 -30.30
CA ASN A 49 -5.86 -14.72 -30.27
C ASN A 49 -5.25 -15.58 -29.15
N PRO A 50 -5.89 -15.72 -27.99
CA PRO A 50 -5.36 -16.48 -26.86
C PRO A 50 -5.04 -17.94 -27.21
N ALA A 51 -5.71 -18.55 -28.17
CA ALA A 51 -5.47 -19.94 -28.62
C ALA A 51 -4.08 -20.17 -29.23
N ARG A 52 -3.36 -19.12 -29.60
CA ARG A 52 -2.00 -19.20 -30.11
C ARG A 52 -0.91 -19.19 -29.06
N LEU A 53 -1.24 -18.75 -27.83
CA LEU A 53 -0.29 -18.68 -26.72
C LEU A 53 0.01 -20.09 -26.20
N ARG A 54 1.28 -20.47 -26.18
CA ARG A 54 1.75 -21.78 -25.71
C ARG A 54 2.62 -21.69 -24.46
N THR A 55 3.31 -20.56 -24.30
CA THR A 55 4.27 -20.33 -23.24
C THR A 55 4.05 -18.97 -22.59
N TRP A 56 4.62 -18.78 -21.40
CA TRP A 56 4.66 -17.45 -20.77
C TRP A 56 5.40 -16.43 -21.67
N ALA A 57 6.45 -16.85 -22.35
CA ALA A 57 7.18 -15.98 -23.29
C ALA A 57 6.28 -15.47 -24.42
N ASP A 58 5.36 -16.30 -24.93
CA ASP A 58 4.36 -15.85 -25.90
C ASP A 58 3.41 -14.83 -25.29
N ALA A 59 2.89 -15.12 -24.08
CA ALA A 59 1.99 -14.23 -23.37
C ALA A 59 2.67 -12.89 -23.05
N GLN A 60 3.92 -12.91 -22.61
CA GLN A 60 4.69 -11.69 -22.29
C GLN A 60 4.88 -10.79 -23.52
N ARG A 61 5.07 -11.37 -24.69
CA ARG A 61 5.25 -10.66 -25.96
C ARG A 61 3.93 -10.15 -26.56
N GLU A 62 2.87 -10.96 -26.51
CA GLU A 62 1.66 -10.74 -27.31
C GLU A 62 0.49 -10.17 -26.50
N VAL A 63 0.36 -10.49 -25.20
CA VAL A 63 -0.74 -10.01 -24.37
C VAL A 63 -0.49 -8.57 -23.95
N PRO A 64 -1.33 -7.63 -24.39
CA PRO A 64 -1.18 -6.22 -24.00
C PRO A 64 -1.42 -6.05 -22.50
N SER A 65 -0.73 -5.07 -21.89
CA SER A 65 -1.01 -4.71 -20.50
C SER A 65 -2.31 -3.92 -20.43
N VAL A 66 -3.11 -4.21 -19.41
CA VAL A 66 -4.35 -3.51 -19.09
C VAL A 66 -4.05 -2.35 -18.15
N THR A 67 -4.64 -1.20 -18.42
CA THR A 67 -4.57 -0.01 -17.57
C THR A 67 -5.91 0.24 -16.86
N LYS A 68 -5.88 1.11 -15.86
CA LYS A 68 -7.11 1.62 -15.24
C LYS A 68 -8.01 2.32 -16.26
N ALA A 69 -7.43 3.08 -17.19
CA ALA A 69 -8.19 3.77 -18.23
C ALA A 69 -8.98 2.80 -19.11
N ASP A 70 -8.39 1.65 -19.46
CA ASP A 70 -9.07 0.63 -20.24
C ASP A 70 -10.28 0.05 -19.51
N LEU A 71 -10.15 -0.23 -18.19
CA LEU A 71 -11.27 -0.72 -17.38
C LEU A 71 -12.38 0.31 -17.20
N VAL A 72 -12.02 1.59 -17.05
CA VAL A 72 -13.00 2.67 -16.90
C VAL A 72 -13.70 2.99 -18.24
N ALA A 73 -12.98 2.85 -19.37
CA ALA A 73 -13.55 3.02 -20.70
C ALA A 73 -14.56 1.92 -21.06
N PHE A 74 -14.41 0.73 -20.48
CA PHE A 74 -15.39 -0.34 -20.61
C PHE A 74 -16.49 -0.16 -19.56
N ASP A 75 -17.74 0.03 -20.00
CA ASP A 75 -18.86 0.31 -19.10
C ASP A 75 -19.04 -0.80 -18.04
N GLY A 76 -19.02 -0.41 -16.76
CA GLY A 76 -19.19 -1.33 -15.64
C GLY A 76 -20.55 -2.03 -15.64
N GLY A 77 -21.60 -1.40 -16.19
CA GLY A 77 -22.92 -2.01 -16.39
C GLY A 77 -22.86 -3.13 -17.43
N GLN A 78 -22.16 -2.94 -18.54
CA GLN A 78 -21.94 -3.97 -19.54
C GLN A 78 -21.12 -5.13 -18.99
N LEU A 79 -20.11 -4.85 -18.15
CA LEU A 79 -19.36 -5.89 -17.48
C LEU A 79 -20.27 -6.77 -16.62
N LEU A 80 -21.09 -6.17 -15.76
CA LEU A 80 -21.98 -6.92 -14.86
C LEU A 80 -23.07 -7.68 -15.63
N ALA A 81 -23.65 -7.06 -16.65
CA ALA A 81 -24.69 -7.69 -17.48
C ALA A 81 -24.19 -8.90 -18.28
N GLY A 82 -22.92 -8.88 -18.66
CA GLY A 82 -22.30 -9.98 -19.42
C GLY A 82 -21.74 -11.12 -18.57
N LEU A 83 -21.74 -10.99 -17.24
CA LEU A 83 -21.37 -12.05 -16.31
C LEU A 83 -22.60 -12.86 -15.88
N SER A 84 -22.37 -14.12 -15.48
CA SER A 84 -23.41 -14.91 -14.84
C SER A 84 -23.75 -14.36 -13.47
N LEU A 85 -24.71 -13.41 -13.40
CA LEU A 85 -25.10 -12.73 -12.17
C LEU A 85 -25.43 -13.66 -10.99
N PRO A 86 -26.08 -14.84 -11.17
CA PRO A 86 -26.30 -15.77 -10.08
C PRO A 86 -25.02 -16.25 -9.40
N GLY A 87 -23.88 -16.19 -10.08
CA GLY A 87 -22.55 -16.52 -9.52
C GLY A 87 -21.91 -15.39 -8.73
N ILE A 88 -22.28 -14.12 -9.03
CA ILE A 88 -21.68 -12.94 -8.36
C ILE A 88 -22.32 -12.76 -6.98
N ARG A 89 -21.46 -12.55 -5.98
CA ARG A 89 -21.84 -12.38 -4.56
C ARG A 89 -21.64 -10.95 -4.06
N GLN A 90 -20.63 -10.26 -4.57
CA GLN A 90 -20.30 -8.89 -4.18
C GLN A 90 -19.73 -8.14 -5.38
N VAL A 91 -19.86 -6.80 -5.33
CA VAL A 91 -19.23 -5.89 -6.29
C VAL A 91 -18.43 -4.88 -5.47
N HIS A 92 -17.13 -4.84 -5.72
CA HIS A 92 -16.22 -3.89 -5.10
C HIS A 92 -15.88 -2.76 -6.06
N LEU A 93 -15.82 -1.54 -5.52
CA LEU A 93 -15.47 -0.34 -6.28
C LEU A 93 -14.13 0.19 -5.79
N THR A 94 -13.32 0.73 -6.68
CA THR A 94 -12.15 1.51 -6.26
C THR A 94 -12.57 2.90 -5.78
N SER A 95 -11.70 3.56 -4.98
CA SER A 95 -11.99 4.89 -4.41
C SER A 95 -12.18 6.00 -5.45
N GLY A 96 -11.71 5.79 -6.70
CA GLY A 96 -11.80 6.80 -7.77
C GLY A 96 -10.94 8.04 -7.54
N THR A 97 -9.97 7.98 -6.65
CA THR A 97 -9.14 9.12 -6.23
C THR A 97 -8.27 9.73 -7.34
N SER A 98 -8.03 8.99 -8.43
CA SER A 98 -7.26 9.48 -9.60
C SER A 98 -8.05 10.39 -10.54
N GLY A 99 -9.34 10.66 -10.27
CA GLY A 99 -10.19 11.48 -11.15
C GLY A 99 -10.65 10.80 -12.45
N MET A 100 -10.12 9.61 -12.79
CA MET A 100 -10.45 8.87 -14.02
C MET A 100 -11.75 8.05 -13.92
N GLY A 101 -12.42 8.02 -12.78
CA GLY A 101 -13.58 7.17 -12.52
C GLY A 101 -13.26 6.02 -11.56
N ARG A 102 -14.28 5.16 -11.35
CA ARG A 102 -14.19 4.00 -10.46
C ARG A 102 -14.14 2.73 -11.28
N GLU A 103 -13.21 1.85 -10.96
CA GLU A 103 -13.19 0.50 -11.50
C GLU A 103 -14.18 -0.38 -10.74
N VAL A 104 -14.78 -1.34 -11.44
CA VAL A 104 -15.78 -2.27 -10.92
C VAL A 104 -15.20 -3.67 -10.87
N TYR A 105 -15.22 -4.30 -9.70
CA TYR A 105 -14.70 -5.65 -9.48
C TYR A 105 -15.77 -6.57 -8.91
N PRO A 106 -16.50 -7.31 -9.77
CA PRO A 106 -17.39 -8.38 -9.34
C PRO A 106 -16.61 -9.53 -8.69
N ARG A 107 -17.20 -10.14 -7.69
CA ARG A 107 -16.61 -11.24 -6.92
C ARG A 107 -17.61 -12.37 -6.76
N ASP A 108 -17.19 -13.58 -7.05
CA ASP A 108 -17.95 -14.80 -6.80
C ASP A 108 -17.60 -15.44 -5.46
N SER A 109 -18.19 -16.59 -5.16
CA SER A 109 -17.93 -17.32 -3.91
C SER A 109 -16.49 -17.81 -3.78
N HIS A 110 -15.83 -18.13 -4.90
CA HIS A 110 -14.43 -18.56 -4.92
C HIS A 110 -13.50 -17.38 -4.60
N ASP A 111 -13.77 -16.20 -5.18
CA ASP A 111 -13.03 -14.98 -4.90
C ASP A 111 -13.13 -14.61 -3.40
N LEU A 112 -14.34 -14.69 -2.83
CA LEU A 112 -14.57 -14.37 -1.42
C LEU A 112 -13.88 -15.37 -0.49
N ALA A 113 -13.91 -16.66 -0.82
CA ALA A 113 -13.20 -17.67 -0.06
C ALA A 113 -11.67 -17.49 -0.12
N ALA A 114 -11.15 -16.96 -1.23
CA ALA A 114 -9.73 -16.66 -1.40
C ALA A 114 -9.31 -15.34 -0.71
N LEU A 115 -10.27 -14.46 -0.39
CA LEU A 115 -10.03 -13.08 0.01
C LEU A 115 -9.08 -12.98 1.21
N GLY A 116 -9.35 -13.68 2.29
CA GLY A 116 -8.57 -13.60 3.54
C GLY A 116 -7.18 -14.23 3.46
N THR A 117 -6.93 -15.09 2.48
CA THR A 117 -5.70 -15.90 2.46
C THR A 117 -4.44 -15.03 2.26
N GLY A 118 -4.51 -13.99 1.41
CA GLY A 118 -3.36 -13.08 1.20
C GLY A 118 -2.97 -12.32 2.45
N GLY A 119 -3.94 -11.73 3.15
CA GLY A 119 -3.68 -10.99 4.38
C GLY A 119 -3.30 -11.87 5.56
N ALA A 120 -3.76 -13.14 5.57
CA ALA A 120 -3.33 -14.08 6.58
C ALA A 120 -1.81 -14.28 6.56
N TYR A 121 -1.15 -14.26 5.39
CA TYR A 121 0.32 -14.28 5.31
C TYR A 121 0.94 -13.09 6.04
N SER A 122 0.41 -11.87 5.86
CA SER A 122 0.93 -10.68 6.55
C SER A 122 0.89 -10.84 8.06
N TYR A 123 -0.18 -11.41 8.60
CA TYR A 123 -0.35 -11.58 10.05
C TYR A 123 0.49 -12.73 10.59
N LEU A 124 0.46 -13.90 9.92
CA LEU A 124 1.23 -15.07 10.34
C LEU A 124 2.74 -14.81 10.27
N TRP A 125 3.21 -14.13 9.22
CA TRP A 125 4.63 -13.76 9.09
C TRP A 125 5.03 -12.65 10.08
N ALA A 126 4.10 -11.81 10.49
CA ALA A 126 4.29 -10.83 11.56
C ALA A 126 4.23 -11.47 12.96
N GLY A 127 4.18 -12.80 13.07
CA GLY A 127 4.17 -13.53 14.33
C GLY A 127 2.82 -13.52 15.05
N LEU A 128 1.72 -13.17 14.37
CA LEU A 128 0.36 -13.25 14.93
C LEU A 128 -0.29 -14.59 14.61
N GLY A 129 -1.20 -15.04 15.45
CA GLY A 129 -1.97 -16.28 15.30
C GLY A 129 -2.45 -16.80 16.64
N GLY A 130 -3.09 -17.98 16.66
CA GLY A 130 -3.43 -18.66 17.91
C GLY A 130 -4.32 -17.89 18.90
N GLY A 131 -5.22 -17.01 18.41
CA GLY A 131 -6.10 -16.20 19.27
C GLY A 131 -5.51 -14.87 19.70
N ASP A 132 -4.35 -14.45 19.15
CA ASP A 132 -3.83 -13.10 19.33
C ASP A 132 -4.85 -12.05 18.90
N ARG A 133 -4.92 -10.95 19.64
CA ARG A 133 -5.80 -9.82 19.32
C ARG A 133 -5.03 -8.80 18.48
N LEU A 134 -5.65 -8.38 17.36
CA LEU A 134 -5.14 -7.36 16.45
C LEU A 134 -6.10 -6.18 16.41
N LEU A 135 -5.63 -5.00 16.79
CA LEU A 135 -6.41 -3.77 16.62
C LEU A 135 -6.41 -3.38 15.14
N LEU A 136 -7.58 -3.40 14.52
CA LEU A 136 -7.81 -2.93 13.16
C LEU A 136 -8.25 -1.46 13.17
N THR A 137 -7.46 -0.58 12.58
CA THR A 137 -7.79 0.86 12.48
C THR A 137 -8.26 1.27 11.08
N ILE A 138 -8.34 0.31 10.17
CA ILE A 138 -8.71 0.53 8.77
C ILE A 138 -10.24 0.52 8.64
N PRO A 139 -10.85 1.59 8.08
CA PRO A 139 -12.30 1.72 8.06
C PRO A 139 -12.97 0.70 7.14
N TYR A 140 -14.17 0.28 7.53
CA TYR A 140 -15.14 -0.35 6.65
C TYR A 140 -15.70 0.74 5.72
N SER A 141 -15.25 0.73 4.47
CA SER A 141 -15.67 1.70 3.46
C SER A 141 -16.26 0.99 2.23
N GLN A 142 -16.59 1.74 1.19
CA GLN A 142 -17.04 1.20 -0.11
C GLN A 142 -15.98 0.30 -0.78
N THR A 143 -14.74 0.36 -0.32
CA THR A 143 -13.65 -0.48 -0.82
C THR A 143 -13.66 -1.85 -0.13
N MET A 144 -12.95 -2.77 -0.72
CA MET A 144 -12.78 -4.13 -0.20
C MET A 144 -12.03 -4.19 1.16
N ALA A 145 -11.43 -3.10 1.62
CA ALA A 145 -10.45 -3.11 2.71
C ALA A 145 -11.00 -3.72 4.02
N GLY A 146 -12.12 -3.23 4.54
CA GLY A 146 -12.69 -3.72 5.80
C GLY A 146 -12.99 -5.21 5.79
N PRO A 147 -13.87 -5.70 4.89
CA PRO A 147 -14.15 -7.13 4.75
C PRO A 147 -12.90 -7.99 4.54
N TYR A 148 -11.94 -7.47 3.78
CA TYR A 148 -10.67 -8.14 3.53
C TYR A 148 -9.85 -8.34 4.80
N PHE A 149 -9.64 -7.31 5.60
CA PHE A 149 -8.84 -7.41 6.82
C PHE A 149 -9.50 -8.33 7.85
N GLN A 150 -10.83 -8.31 7.94
CA GLN A 150 -11.55 -9.25 8.81
C GLN A 150 -11.38 -10.69 8.34
N ALA A 151 -11.63 -10.99 7.06
CA ALA A 151 -11.44 -12.33 6.50
C ALA A 151 -9.99 -12.82 6.66
N SER A 152 -9.02 -11.91 6.63
CA SER A 152 -7.61 -12.20 6.87
C SER A 152 -7.35 -12.61 8.31
N CYS A 153 -7.97 -11.94 9.28
CA CYS A 153 -7.91 -12.32 10.70
C CYS A 153 -8.52 -13.70 10.93
N GLU A 154 -9.70 -13.96 10.38
CA GLU A 154 -10.38 -15.26 10.49
C GLU A 154 -9.50 -16.38 9.91
N THR A 155 -8.90 -16.17 8.73
CA THR A 155 -8.02 -17.16 8.08
C THR A 155 -6.73 -17.39 8.86
N ALA A 156 -6.19 -16.36 9.53
CA ALA A 156 -4.98 -16.44 10.36
C ALA A 156 -5.27 -16.92 11.79
N HIS A 157 -6.55 -17.13 12.17
CA HIS A 157 -6.99 -17.39 13.54
C HIS A 157 -6.59 -16.27 14.52
N VAL A 158 -6.55 -15.03 14.03
CA VAL A 158 -6.31 -13.81 14.81
C VAL A 158 -7.66 -13.21 15.18
N VAL A 159 -7.80 -12.71 16.41
CA VAL A 159 -9.04 -12.08 16.88
C VAL A 159 -9.03 -10.60 16.52
N PRO A 160 -9.88 -10.11 15.58
CA PRO A 160 -9.92 -8.69 15.27
C PRO A 160 -10.57 -7.89 16.39
N VAL A 161 -9.93 -6.80 16.78
CA VAL A 161 -10.51 -5.73 17.61
C VAL A 161 -10.79 -4.55 16.70
N ASN A 162 -12.06 -4.25 16.44
CA ASN A 162 -12.47 -3.22 15.49
C ASN A 162 -12.34 -1.82 16.11
N GLY A 163 -11.27 -1.12 15.77
CA GLY A 163 -10.96 0.23 16.26
C GLY A 163 -11.20 1.35 15.23
N PHE A 164 -11.84 1.07 14.08
CA PHE A 164 -11.98 2.06 13.02
C PHE A 164 -12.86 3.25 13.41
N ALA A 165 -13.91 3.03 14.21
CA ALA A 165 -14.82 4.09 14.69
C ALA A 165 -14.30 4.83 15.94
N LEU A 166 -13.20 4.38 16.54
CA LEU A 166 -12.57 5.01 17.67
C LEU A 166 -11.67 6.17 17.21
N ASP A 167 -11.62 7.22 18.00
CA ASP A 167 -10.59 8.27 17.88
C ASP A 167 -9.22 7.73 18.32
N SER A 168 -8.19 8.54 18.20
CA SER A 168 -6.83 8.11 18.52
C SER A 168 -6.67 7.76 20.02
N ALA A 169 -7.33 8.46 20.92
CA ALA A 169 -7.29 8.14 22.37
C ALA A 169 -7.99 6.80 22.64
N GLY A 170 -9.17 6.59 22.07
CA GLY A 170 -9.90 5.33 22.19
C GLY A 170 -9.14 4.13 21.61
N ARG A 171 -8.35 4.33 20.55
CA ARG A 171 -7.48 3.29 19.99
C ARG A 171 -6.31 2.92 20.89
N LEU A 172 -5.68 3.91 21.54
CA LEU A 172 -4.65 3.67 22.55
C LEU A 172 -5.21 2.91 23.76
N GLU A 173 -6.40 3.30 24.23
CA GLU A 173 -7.09 2.59 25.29
C GLU A 173 -7.49 1.17 24.88
N ALA A 174 -7.95 0.96 23.66
CA ALA A 174 -8.28 -0.37 23.14
C ALA A 174 -7.04 -1.30 23.08
N LEU A 175 -5.86 -0.78 22.65
CA LEU A 175 -4.60 -1.51 22.72
C LEU A 175 -4.30 -2.00 24.13
N ARG A 176 -4.54 -1.14 25.14
CA ARG A 176 -4.29 -1.40 26.56
C ARG A 176 -5.31 -2.40 27.12
N VAL A 177 -6.60 -2.06 27.06
CA VAL A 177 -7.68 -2.84 27.69
C VAL A 177 -7.80 -4.24 27.08
N TYR A 178 -7.76 -4.32 25.75
CA TYR A 178 -7.90 -5.60 25.05
C TYR A 178 -6.57 -6.33 24.88
N ARG A 179 -5.46 -5.80 25.41
CA ARG A 179 -4.12 -6.42 25.32
C ARG A 179 -3.82 -6.90 23.91
N CYS A 180 -3.92 -6.00 22.93
CA CYS A 180 -3.71 -6.35 21.54
C CYS A 180 -2.24 -6.66 21.26
N ALA A 181 -1.97 -7.86 20.75
CA ALA A 181 -0.63 -8.31 20.37
C ALA A 181 -0.13 -7.62 19.10
N GLY A 182 -1.06 -7.13 18.29
CA GLY A 182 -0.77 -6.42 17.04
C GLY A 182 -1.63 -5.18 16.83
N LEU A 183 -1.11 -4.28 16.00
CA LEU A 183 -1.79 -3.09 15.48
C LEU A 183 -1.68 -3.09 13.95
N SER A 184 -2.81 -2.91 13.25
CA SER A 184 -2.83 -2.69 11.79
C SER A 184 -3.19 -1.23 11.51
N ALA A 185 -2.30 -0.49 10.85
CA ALA A 185 -2.44 0.94 10.62
C ALA A 185 -1.80 1.38 9.29
N THR A 186 -2.12 2.61 8.85
CA THR A 186 -1.29 3.29 7.86
C THR A 186 -0.13 4.02 8.56
N PRO A 187 0.99 4.27 7.87
CA PRO A 187 2.10 5.07 8.41
C PRO A 187 1.66 6.41 9.00
N SER A 188 0.84 7.18 8.29
CA SER A 188 0.34 8.47 8.76
C SER A 188 -0.53 8.34 10.02
N HIS A 189 -1.33 7.26 10.11
CA HIS A 189 -2.14 7.00 11.30
C HIS A 189 -1.27 6.59 12.50
N LEU A 190 -0.28 5.71 12.29
CA LEU A 190 0.67 5.33 13.34
C LEU A 190 1.43 6.55 13.85
N HIS A 191 1.83 7.46 12.96
CA HIS A 191 2.52 8.69 13.34
C HIS A 191 1.65 9.55 14.28
N ARG A 192 0.35 9.74 13.97
CA ARG A 192 -0.59 10.46 14.86
C ARG A 192 -0.81 9.76 16.19
N LEU A 193 -0.97 8.44 16.19
CA LEU A 193 -1.06 7.67 17.44
C LEU A 193 0.18 7.85 18.31
N THR A 194 1.36 7.87 17.70
CA THR A 194 2.64 8.10 18.37
C THR A 194 2.71 9.48 18.99
N ALA A 195 2.32 10.52 18.25
CA ALA A 195 2.27 11.89 18.76
C ALA A 195 1.32 12.01 19.98
N MET A 196 0.13 11.40 19.90
CA MET A 196 -0.82 11.38 20.99
C MET A 196 -0.30 10.60 22.19
N ALA A 197 0.27 9.42 22.00
CA ALA A 197 0.85 8.61 23.05
C ALA A 197 1.96 9.36 23.80
N ARG A 198 2.85 10.04 23.06
CA ARG A 198 3.87 10.92 23.65
C ARG A 198 3.26 12.06 24.46
N GLY A 199 2.21 12.72 23.95
CA GLY A 199 1.50 13.80 24.64
C GLY A 199 0.80 13.33 25.93
N MET A 200 0.37 12.08 25.99
CA MET A 200 -0.22 11.46 27.18
C MET A 200 0.81 10.90 28.16
N GLY A 201 2.10 10.96 27.84
CA GLY A 201 3.16 10.34 28.65
C GLY A 201 3.13 8.81 28.61
N LEU A 202 2.50 8.20 27.61
CA LEU A 202 2.45 6.75 27.44
C LEU A 202 3.79 6.26 26.85
N HIS A 203 4.34 5.22 27.45
CA HIS A 203 5.55 4.52 27.00
C HIS A 203 5.18 3.12 26.54
N PRO A 204 4.80 2.92 25.27
CA PRO A 204 4.24 1.66 24.79
C PRO A 204 5.11 0.44 25.07
N ALA A 205 6.43 0.57 24.97
CA ALA A 205 7.37 -0.53 25.25
C ALA A 205 7.22 -1.10 26.68
N THR A 206 6.78 -0.29 27.64
CA THR A 206 6.55 -0.70 29.05
C THR A 206 5.07 -0.85 29.39
N ASP A 207 4.23 0.04 28.87
CA ASP A 207 2.81 0.12 29.22
C ASP A 207 1.94 -0.86 28.41
N LEU A 208 2.44 -1.30 27.26
CA LEU A 208 1.80 -2.27 26.36
C LEU A 208 2.72 -3.47 26.07
N PRO A 209 3.19 -4.22 27.10
CA PRO A 209 4.21 -5.27 26.91
C PRO A 209 3.75 -6.46 26.06
N TRP A 210 2.47 -6.57 25.79
CA TRP A 210 1.89 -7.57 24.88
C TRP A 210 1.91 -7.15 23.40
N LEU A 211 2.05 -5.86 23.09
CA LEU A 211 2.16 -5.36 21.71
C LEU A 211 3.56 -5.71 21.17
N ARG A 212 3.62 -6.59 20.19
CA ARG A 212 4.89 -7.05 19.62
C ARG A 212 5.05 -6.78 18.15
N THR A 213 3.96 -6.44 17.44
CA THR A 213 4.00 -6.22 16.00
C THR A 213 3.05 -5.13 15.55
N ILE A 214 3.48 -4.36 14.55
CA ILE A 214 2.66 -3.36 13.86
C ILE A 214 2.72 -3.68 12.37
N VAL A 215 1.56 -3.91 11.76
CA VAL A 215 1.44 -4.19 10.33
C VAL A 215 1.00 -2.93 9.60
N LEU A 216 1.89 -2.38 8.81
CA LEU A 216 1.67 -1.18 8.01
C LEU A 216 1.12 -1.51 6.64
N SER A 217 0.25 -0.66 6.11
CA SER A 217 -0.26 -0.77 4.75
C SER A 217 -0.71 0.59 4.20
N GLY A 218 -0.82 0.67 2.87
CA GLY A 218 -1.49 1.75 2.17
C GLY A 218 -0.66 2.97 1.86
N GLU A 219 0.44 3.22 2.54
CA GLU A 219 1.31 4.40 2.35
C GLU A 219 2.79 4.00 2.44
N PRO A 220 3.71 4.68 1.74
CA PRO A 220 5.15 4.52 1.93
C PRO A 220 5.61 5.16 3.25
N TYR A 221 6.83 4.84 3.66
CA TYR A 221 7.48 5.43 4.84
C TYR A 221 9.01 5.40 4.72
N GLY A 222 9.67 6.33 5.41
CA GLY A 222 11.13 6.43 5.47
C GLY A 222 11.76 5.46 6.47
N ILE A 223 13.04 5.12 6.25
CA ILE A 223 13.79 4.21 7.16
C ILE A 223 13.91 4.82 8.55
N ALA A 224 14.30 6.09 8.64
CA ALA A 224 14.50 6.77 9.93
C ALA A 224 13.20 6.85 10.72
N TRP A 225 12.09 7.20 10.06
CA TRP A 225 10.77 7.20 10.67
C TRP A 225 10.36 5.81 11.15
N GLY A 226 10.54 4.78 10.33
CA GLY A 226 10.20 3.42 10.70
C GLY A 226 11.00 2.93 11.91
N HIS A 227 12.28 3.29 11.98
CA HIS A 227 13.14 2.98 13.12
C HIS A 227 12.65 3.66 14.40
N ASP A 228 12.34 4.98 14.36
CA ASP A 228 11.76 5.71 15.49
C ASP A 228 10.45 5.07 15.97
N MET A 229 9.59 4.63 15.04
CA MET A 229 8.36 3.91 15.40
C MET A 229 8.65 2.58 16.10
N GLN A 230 9.59 1.76 15.60
CA GLN A 230 9.94 0.50 16.25
C GLN A 230 10.50 0.72 17.67
N GLU A 231 11.37 1.70 17.84
CA GLU A 231 11.94 2.02 19.15
C GLU A 231 10.87 2.54 20.11
N PHE A 232 10.03 3.49 19.69
CA PHE A 232 8.99 4.05 20.54
C PHE A 232 7.94 3.02 20.98
N TRP A 233 7.46 2.21 20.03
CA TRP A 233 6.41 1.23 20.31
C TRP A 233 6.93 -0.07 20.93
N GLY A 234 8.23 -0.33 20.90
CA GLY A 234 8.80 -1.60 21.33
C GLY A 234 8.29 -2.80 20.52
N ALA A 235 7.84 -2.55 19.29
CA ALA A 235 7.18 -3.53 18.43
C ALA A 235 7.83 -3.57 17.04
N GLN A 236 7.92 -4.77 16.45
CA GLN A 236 8.48 -4.94 15.11
C GLN A 236 7.51 -4.41 14.04
N LEU A 237 8.03 -3.65 13.08
CA LEU A 237 7.24 -3.23 11.92
C LEU A 237 7.23 -4.30 10.85
N HIS A 238 6.04 -4.58 10.35
CA HIS A 238 5.77 -5.39 9.17
C HIS A 238 5.00 -4.55 8.14
N GLU A 239 5.03 -4.97 6.88
CA GLU A 239 4.35 -4.29 5.80
C GLU A 239 3.56 -5.27 4.96
N GLY A 240 2.36 -4.88 4.56
CA GLY A 240 1.55 -5.56 3.57
C GLY A 240 1.11 -4.61 2.47
N TRP A 241 1.39 -4.95 1.21
CA TRP A 241 0.88 -4.22 0.06
C TRP A 241 -0.15 -5.05 -0.69
N GLY A 242 -1.23 -4.39 -1.04
CA GLY A 242 -2.30 -4.97 -1.82
C GLY A 242 -3.31 -3.92 -2.26
N ALA A 243 -4.22 -4.34 -3.12
CA ALA A 243 -5.25 -3.49 -3.70
C ALA A 243 -6.52 -4.29 -3.98
N THR A 244 -7.59 -3.61 -4.42
CA THR A 244 -8.81 -4.28 -4.89
C THR A 244 -8.51 -5.20 -6.07
N GLN A 245 -7.58 -4.80 -6.92
CA GLN A 245 -7.11 -5.54 -8.10
C GLN A 245 -6.46 -6.88 -7.74
N THR A 246 -5.71 -6.93 -6.64
CA THR A 246 -4.94 -8.11 -6.22
C THR A 246 -5.73 -9.10 -5.34
N LEU A 247 -7.02 -8.87 -5.10
CA LEU A 247 -7.78 -9.63 -4.09
C LEU A 247 -7.13 -9.53 -2.70
N GLY A 248 -6.75 -8.32 -2.30
CA GLY A 248 -6.09 -8.05 -1.03
C GLY A 248 -4.56 -8.04 -1.12
N VAL A 249 -3.87 -8.49 -0.08
CA VAL A 249 -2.40 -8.45 -0.03
C VAL A 249 -1.78 -9.41 -1.06
N ALA A 250 -0.87 -8.85 -1.86
CA ALA A 250 -0.04 -9.57 -2.83
C ALA A 250 1.45 -9.59 -2.44
N LEU A 251 1.87 -8.65 -1.59
CA LEU A 251 3.23 -8.56 -1.06
C LEU A 251 3.16 -8.44 0.47
N ALA A 252 4.00 -9.16 1.18
CA ALA A 252 4.11 -9.08 2.64
C ALA A 252 5.57 -9.22 3.10
N THR A 253 5.95 -8.50 4.15
CA THR A 253 7.24 -8.74 4.81
C THR A 253 7.23 -10.07 5.53
N CYS A 254 8.34 -10.79 5.43
CA CYS A 254 8.56 -12.05 6.13
C CYS A 254 8.80 -11.83 7.65
N PRO A 255 8.99 -12.89 8.45
CA PRO A 255 9.28 -12.76 9.89
C PRO A 255 10.49 -11.91 10.26
N VAL A 256 11.36 -11.61 9.29
CA VAL A 256 12.51 -10.71 9.52
C VAL A 256 12.07 -9.25 9.73
N GLY A 257 10.87 -8.89 9.25
CA GLY A 257 10.29 -7.55 9.42
C GLY A 257 10.58 -6.59 8.27
N ALA A 258 10.03 -5.39 8.38
CA ALA A 258 10.16 -4.33 7.39
C ALA A 258 11.49 -3.55 7.48
N LEU A 259 12.11 -3.57 8.67
CA LEU A 259 13.42 -2.98 8.93
C LEU A 259 14.33 -4.00 9.62
N VAL A 260 15.60 -3.99 9.25
CA VAL A 260 16.61 -4.94 9.72
C VAL A 260 17.84 -4.18 10.22
N GLY A 261 18.36 -4.61 11.37
CA GLY A 261 19.50 -3.95 12.01
C GLY A 261 19.10 -3.10 13.20
N ALA A 262 20.06 -2.35 13.75
CA ALA A 262 19.86 -1.47 14.91
C ALA A 262 20.65 -0.17 14.74
N GLY A 263 20.17 0.91 15.34
CA GLY A 263 20.82 2.21 15.35
C GLY A 263 21.10 2.72 13.92
N LYS A 264 22.32 3.18 13.66
CA LYS A 264 22.70 3.73 12.35
C LYS A 264 22.85 2.71 11.22
N SER A 265 22.82 1.41 11.54
CA SER A 265 22.95 0.32 10.56
C SER A 265 21.59 -0.26 10.13
N VAL A 266 20.49 0.38 10.46
CA VAL A 266 19.15 -0.04 10.04
C VAL A 266 19.01 0.08 8.53
N THR A 267 18.54 -0.99 7.91
CA THR A 267 18.24 -1.09 6.48
C THR A 267 16.83 -1.60 6.24
N ARG A 268 16.32 -1.44 5.03
CA ARG A 268 15.02 -1.97 4.65
C ARG A 268 15.06 -3.51 4.61
N GLY A 269 13.99 -4.11 5.13
CA GLY A 269 13.74 -5.54 5.02
C GLY A 269 13.27 -5.95 3.63
N THR A 270 12.80 -7.20 3.53
CA THR A 270 12.31 -7.78 2.28
C THR A 270 10.79 -7.90 2.31
N LEU A 271 10.15 -7.38 1.27
CA LEU A 271 8.77 -7.65 0.89
C LEU A 271 8.75 -8.84 -0.05
N HIS A 272 8.09 -9.93 0.30
CA HIS A 272 7.94 -11.11 -0.55
C HIS A 272 6.64 -11.05 -1.34
N GLY A 273 6.69 -11.37 -2.63
CA GLY A 273 5.53 -11.59 -3.46
C GLY A 273 4.84 -12.90 -3.09
N LEU A 274 3.51 -12.91 -3.02
CA LEU A 274 2.75 -14.15 -2.89
C LEU A 274 2.56 -14.77 -4.29
N ASP A 275 3.67 -15.22 -4.91
CA ASP A 275 3.76 -15.58 -6.33
C ASP A 275 2.80 -16.69 -6.77
N HIS A 276 2.32 -17.51 -5.84
CA HIS A 276 1.28 -18.53 -6.09
C HIS A 276 -0.14 -17.94 -6.11
N ARG A 277 -0.30 -16.66 -5.82
CA ARG A 277 -1.57 -15.92 -5.81
C ARG A 277 -1.61 -14.80 -6.84
N THR A 278 -0.50 -14.07 -6.95
CA THR A 278 -0.34 -12.93 -7.84
C THR A 278 1.03 -13.00 -8.49
N PHE A 279 1.04 -13.16 -9.80
CA PHE A 279 2.26 -13.04 -10.57
C PHE A 279 2.60 -11.56 -10.78
N ILE A 280 3.84 -11.20 -10.51
CA ILE A 280 4.31 -9.82 -10.50
C ILE A 280 5.43 -9.65 -11.51
N GLU A 281 5.24 -8.76 -12.46
CA GLU A 281 6.27 -8.20 -13.31
C GLU A 281 6.65 -6.81 -12.76
N VAL A 282 7.92 -6.47 -12.80
CA VAL A 282 8.39 -5.10 -12.49
C VAL A 282 9.03 -4.56 -13.76
N LEU A 283 8.31 -3.66 -14.45
CA LEU A 283 8.70 -3.22 -15.79
C LEU A 283 9.33 -1.84 -15.76
N ARG A 284 10.50 -1.72 -16.36
CA ARG A 284 11.15 -0.43 -16.62
C ARG A 284 10.40 0.35 -17.70
N PRO A 285 10.69 1.65 -17.89
CA PRO A 285 10.05 2.47 -18.90
C PRO A 285 10.25 1.94 -20.35
N ASP A 286 11.32 1.18 -20.60
CA ASP A 286 11.59 0.51 -21.88
C ASP A 286 10.81 -0.81 -22.08
N GLY A 287 10.00 -1.20 -21.09
CA GLY A 287 9.21 -2.43 -21.10
C GLY A 287 9.98 -3.68 -20.67
N ALA A 288 11.28 -3.59 -20.42
CA ALA A 288 12.08 -4.70 -19.93
C ALA A 288 11.87 -4.92 -18.42
N GLU A 289 12.04 -6.16 -17.97
CA GLU A 289 11.94 -6.49 -16.54
C GLU A 289 13.13 -5.89 -15.76
N ALA A 290 12.83 -5.24 -14.63
CA ALA A 290 13.82 -4.65 -13.75
C ALA A 290 14.69 -5.73 -13.10
N GLY A 291 16.00 -5.50 -13.05
CA GLY A 291 16.97 -6.35 -12.35
C GLY A 291 17.01 -6.11 -10.83
N PRO A 292 17.82 -6.89 -10.08
CA PRO A 292 18.05 -6.68 -8.65
C PRO A 292 18.52 -5.24 -8.37
N GLY A 293 17.89 -4.55 -7.41
CA GLY A 293 18.22 -3.17 -7.05
C GLY A 293 17.62 -2.10 -7.98
N GLU A 294 17.04 -2.50 -9.12
CA GLU A 294 16.37 -1.57 -10.03
C GLU A 294 14.92 -1.32 -9.61
N ARG A 295 14.38 -0.24 -10.10
CA ARG A 295 12.97 0.15 -9.96
C ARG A 295 12.20 -0.06 -11.25
N GLY A 296 10.91 -0.27 -11.12
CA GLY A 296 10.00 -0.31 -12.27
C GLY A 296 8.55 -0.32 -11.82
N GLU A 297 7.65 -0.18 -12.79
CA GLU A 297 6.22 -0.23 -12.54
C GLU A 297 5.76 -1.64 -12.21
N LEU A 298 4.92 -1.75 -11.18
CA LEU A 298 4.23 -2.97 -10.80
C LEU A 298 3.15 -3.33 -11.83
N VAL A 299 3.32 -4.48 -12.47
CA VAL A 299 2.32 -5.10 -13.35
C VAL A 299 1.95 -6.46 -12.79
N ILE A 300 0.65 -6.70 -12.61
CA ILE A 300 0.17 -7.90 -11.92
C ILE A 300 -0.70 -8.78 -12.80
N THR A 301 -0.63 -10.09 -12.57
CA THR A 301 -1.64 -11.05 -13.01
C THR A 301 -2.15 -11.85 -11.81
N THR A 302 -3.46 -11.77 -11.53
CA THR A 302 -4.07 -12.48 -10.40
C THR A 302 -4.32 -13.93 -10.73
N LEU A 303 -3.69 -14.85 -10.00
CA LEU A 303 -3.78 -16.29 -10.25
C LEU A 303 -4.98 -16.96 -9.57
N ARG A 304 -5.63 -16.27 -8.64
CA ARG A 304 -6.74 -16.79 -7.82
C ARG A 304 -8.07 -16.10 -8.10
N ALA A 305 -8.08 -14.97 -8.83
CA ALA A 305 -9.31 -14.32 -9.19
C ALA A 305 -10.11 -15.13 -10.21
N SER A 306 -11.42 -15.23 -9.95
CA SER A 306 -12.36 -16.04 -10.70
C SER A 306 -13.26 -15.16 -11.58
N ALA A 307 -14.06 -14.29 -10.98
CA ALA A 307 -15.06 -13.51 -11.70
C ALA A 307 -14.46 -12.41 -12.59
N MET A 308 -13.45 -11.72 -12.10
CA MET A 308 -12.76 -10.66 -12.83
C MET A 308 -11.25 -10.70 -12.50
N PRO A 309 -10.46 -11.52 -13.21
CA PRO A 309 -9.02 -11.53 -13.04
C PRO A 309 -8.39 -10.24 -13.59
N CYS A 310 -7.34 -9.76 -12.95
CA CYS A 310 -6.43 -8.80 -13.54
C CYS A 310 -5.34 -9.55 -14.30
N ILE A 311 -5.14 -9.24 -15.59
CA ILE A 311 -4.15 -9.89 -16.44
C ILE A 311 -3.21 -8.81 -16.98
N ARG A 312 -1.93 -8.89 -16.63
CA ARG A 312 -0.90 -7.89 -16.93
C ARG A 312 -1.40 -6.44 -16.64
N PHE A 313 -2.05 -6.27 -15.50
CA PHE A 313 -2.64 -4.99 -15.10
C PHE A 313 -1.57 -4.07 -14.53
N ARG A 314 -1.43 -2.88 -15.12
CA ARG A 314 -0.51 -1.82 -14.67
C ARG A 314 -1.11 -1.13 -13.47
N MET A 315 -0.47 -1.30 -12.31
CA MET A 315 -0.99 -0.80 -11.03
C MET A 315 -0.84 0.71 -10.88
N GLY A 316 0.07 1.33 -11.64
CA GLY A 316 0.49 2.72 -11.42
C GLY A 316 1.30 2.89 -10.13
N ASP A 317 1.82 1.81 -9.59
CA ASP A 317 2.76 1.77 -8.49
C ASP A 317 4.16 1.42 -9.02
N ASP A 318 5.19 2.10 -8.48
CA ASP A 318 6.60 1.83 -8.73
C ASP A 318 7.21 1.15 -7.51
N ILE A 319 8.02 0.10 -7.72
CA ILE A 319 8.65 -0.69 -6.67
C ILE A 319 10.12 -0.94 -6.98
N ARG A 320 10.94 -1.12 -5.95
CA ARG A 320 12.34 -1.52 -6.10
C ARG A 320 12.49 -3.01 -5.85
N ARG A 321 13.13 -3.74 -6.77
CA ARG A 321 13.51 -5.14 -6.54
C ARG A 321 14.62 -5.19 -5.48
N ASP A 322 14.52 -6.17 -4.58
CA ASP A 322 15.53 -6.35 -3.54
C ASP A 322 16.91 -6.63 -4.18
N PRO A 323 17.94 -5.83 -3.89
CA PRO A 323 19.28 -6.04 -4.43
C PRO A 323 19.98 -7.29 -3.88
N ARG A 324 19.52 -7.81 -2.73
CA ARG A 324 20.12 -8.99 -2.08
C ARG A 324 19.76 -10.26 -2.84
N SER A 325 20.72 -11.18 -2.93
CA SER A 325 20.53 -12.48 -3.59
C SER A 325 19.62 -13.43 -2.78
N ARG A 326 19.55 -13.24 -1.44
CA ARG A 326 18.78 -14.08 -0.52
C ARG A 326 18.17 -13.23 0.59
N CYS A 327 17.02 -13.68 1.12
CA CYS A 327 16.49 -13.19 2.39
C CYS A 327 16.87 -14.16 3.51
N ALA A 328 17.11 -13.63 4.71
CA ALA A 328 17.43 -14.42 5.90
C ALA A 328 16.29 -15.38 6.31
N CYS A 329 15.05 -15.13 5.87
CA CYS A 329 13.92 -16.04 6.13
C CYS A 329 13.99 -17.38 5.37
N GLY A 330 14.83 -17.48 4.33
CA GLY A 330 15.00 -18.68 3.51
C GLY A 330 13.91 -18.92 2.46
N MET A 331 12.83 -18.13 2.42
CA MET A 331 11.76 -18.27 1.44
C MET A 331 12.23 -17.95 0.02
N THR A 332 11.68 -18.64 -0.96
CA THR A 332 12.07 -18.55 -2.38
C THR A 332 11.17 -17.65 -3.21
N PHE A 333 10.17 -17.05 -2.63
CA PHE A 333 9.28 -16.07 -3.26
C PHE A 333 10.05 -14.87 -3.84
N SER A 334 9.46 -14.20 -4.83
CA SER A 334 10.01 -12.95 -5.36
C SER A 334 10.24 -11.92 -4.26
N ARG A 335 11.25 -11.06 -4.44
CA ARG A 335 11.70 -10.16 -3.39
C ARG A 335 11.76 -8.72 -3.86
N TYR A 336 11.26 -7.85 -3.00
CA TYR A 336 11.22 -6.40 -3.18
C TYR A 336 11.67 -5.72 -1.89
N GLU A 337 12.11 -4.49 -2.00
CA GLU A 337 12.54 -3.70 -0.84
C GLU A 337 11.33 -3.15 -0.08
N ALA A 338 11.21 -3.44 1.21
CA ALA A 338 10.12 -2.96 2.05
C ALA A 338 10.10 -1.42 2.10
N GLY A 339 8.91 -0.79 2.15
CA GLY A 339 8.74 0.66 2.14
C GLY A 339 9.18 1.34 0.84
N SER A 340 9.45 0.59 -0.24
CA SER A 340 9.92 1.17 -1.50
C SER A 340 8.80 1.49 -2.49
N ILE A 341 7.56 1.06 -2.21
CA ILE A 341 6.42 1.25 -3.13
C ILE A 341 5.96 2.70 -3.07
N ARG A 342 5.73 3.29 -4.25
CA ARG A 342 5.22 4.66 -4.40
C ARG A 342 4.32 4.75 -5.62
N ARG A 343 3.37 5.70 -5.60
CA ARG A 343 2.44 5.93 -6.70
C ARG A 343 3.09 6.68 -7.84
N LEU A 344 2.97 6.18 -9.07
CA LEU A 344 3.45 6.89 -10.27
C LEU A 344 2.61 8.14 -10.58
N ASP A 345 1.31 8.11 -10.27
CA ASP A 345 0.39 9.22 -10.47
C ASP A 345 0.48 10.32 -9.38
N ASN A 346 1.20 10.07 -8.29
CA ASN A 346 1.47 11.09 -7.26
C ASN A 346 2.64 12.01 -7.61
N MET A 347 3.45 11.67 -8.61
CA MET A 347 4.58 12.51 -9.00
C MET A 347 4.10 13.87 -9.49
N ILE A 348 4.60 14.93 -8.87
CA ILE A 348 4.26 16.31 -9.19
C ILE A 348 5.46 16.92 -9.92
N LYS A 349 5.22 17.46 -11.12
CA LYS A 349 6.25 18.18 -11.85
C LYS A 349 6.26 19.64 -11.39
N ILE A 350 7.35 20.10 -10.77
CA ILE A 350 7.49 21.45 -10.21
C ILE A 350 8.78 22.05 -10.76
N ARG A 351 8.70 23.18 -11.42
CA ARG A 351 9.87 23.84 -12.08
C ARG A 351 10.67 22.88 -12.97
N GLY A 352 9.99 21.97 -13.66
CA GLY A 352 10.64 20.96 -14.50
C GLY A 352 11.23 19.75 -13.77
N MET A 353 11.26 19.77 -12.44
CA MET A 353 11.73 18.64 -11.61
C MET A 353 10.59 17.70 -11.24
N ASN A 354 10.87 16.41 -11.20
CA ASN A 354 9.93 15.39 -10.72
C ASN A 354 10.01 15.33 -9.19
N VAL A 355 8.99 15.80 -8.51
CA VAL A 355 8.86 15.75 -7.04
C VAL A 355 7.93 14.63 -6.65
N TRP A 356 8.44 13.75 -5.83
CA TRP A 356 7.66 12.67 -5.22
C TRP A 356 7.19 13.14 -3.84
N PRO A 357 5.87 13.22 -3.57
CA PRO A 357 5.33 13.56 -2.26
C PRO A 357 5.93 12.74 -1.12
N GLU A 358 6.21 11.47 -1.38
CA GLU A 358 6.78 10.53 -0.41
C GLU A 358 8.20 10.93 0.04
N ALA A 359 8.97 11.55 -0.83
CA ALA A 359 10.30 12.07 -0.45
C ALA A 359 10.19 13.30 0.47
N VAL A 360 9.10 14.07 0.33
CA VAL A 360 8.81 15.17 1.25
C VAL A 360 8.22 14.66 2.56
N ASP A 361 7.35 13.61 2.51
CA ASP A 361 6.88 12.90 3.72
C ASP A 361 8.07 12.45 4.57
N ASP A 362 9.06 11.78 3.97
CA ASP A 362 10.27 11.34 4.66
C ASP A 362 11.02 12.50 5.31
N ALA A 363 11.24 13.60 4.55
CA ALA A 363 11.99 14.75 5.04
C ALA A 363 11.29 15.51 6.18
N VAL A 364 9.95 15.57 6.17
CA VAL A 364 9.15 16.33 7.13
C VAL A 364 8.83 15.50 8.37
N LEU A 365 8.36 14.25 8.18
CA LEU A 365 7.89 13.38 9.26
C LEU A 365 9.03 12.67 10.02
N GLU A 366 10.27 12.77 9.55
CA GLU A 366 11.45 12.34 10.32
C GLU A 366 11.60 13.14 11.64
N SER A 367 11.00 14.34 11.71
CA SER A 367 11.03 15.12 12.93
C SER A 367 9.97 14.65 13.93
N ALA A 368 10.40 14.15 15.08
CA ALA A 368 9.51 13.67 16.15
C ALA A 368 8.56 14.76 16.71
N THR A 369 8.83 16.04 16.45
CA THR A 369 7.97 17.17 16.84
C THR A 369 6.85 17.44 15.85
N VAL A 370 6.91 16.94 14.62
CA VAL A 370 5.90 17.12 13.60
C VAL A 370 4.82 16.04 13.71
N THR A 371 3.56 16.45 13.80
CA THR A 371 2.42 15.53 13.87
C THR A 371 1.79 15.26 12.50
N ASP A 372 1.70 16.29 11.65
CA ASP A 372 1.21 16.17 10.26
C ASP A 372 1.63 17.41 9.45
N TYR A 373 1.39 17.40 8.16
CA TYR A 373 1.60 18.57 7.31
C TYR A 373 0.63 18.60 6.13
N ARG A 374 0.47 19.79 5.53
CA ARG A 374 -0.18 19.98 4.24
C ARG A 374 0.77 20.73 3.32
N ALA A 375 0.82 20.30 2.06
CA ALA A 375 1.64 20.87 1.02
C ALA A 375 0.78 21.47 -0.10
N ALA A 376 1.16 22.63 -0.59
CA ALA A 376 0.52 23.25 -1.74
C ALA A 376 1.58 23.64 -2.77
N VAL A 377 1.32 23.30 -4.04
CA VAL A 377 2.03 23.87 -5.19
C VAL A 377 1.17 24.98 -5.75
N TYR A 378 1.73 26.18 -5.87
CA TYR A 378 1.04 27.35 -6.40
C TYR A 378 1.96 28.18 -7.29
N THR A 379 1.39 29.06 -8.10
CA THR A 379 2.14 30.02 -8.94
C THR A 379 2.12 31.38 -8.26
N ASP A 380 3.29 31.94 -7.96
CA ASP A 380 3.42 33.28 -7.36
C ASP A 380 3.08 34.40 -8.34
N GLY A 381 3.07 35.67 -7.86
CA GLY A 381 2.78 36.84 -8.66
C GLY A 381 3.77 37.12 -9.80
N GLU A 382 4.94 36.45 -9.79
CA GLU A 382 5.96 36.52 -10.86
C GLU A 382 5.86 35.31 -11.83
N GLY A 383 4.84 34.48 -11.70
CA GLY A 383 4.62 33.34 -12.57
C GLY A 383 5.49 32.12 -12.26
N ARG A 384 6.15 32.07 -11.09
CA ARG A 384 7.02 30.97 -10.70
C ARG A 384 6.27 29.98 -9.81
N GLU A 385 6.42 28.69 -10.08
CA GLU A 385 5.88 27.65 -9.21
C GLU A 385 6.62 27.63 -7.87
N GLN A 386 5.86 27.60 -6.78
CA GLN A 386 6.34 27.56 -5.39
C GLN A 386 5.75 26.37 -4.66
N VAL A 387 6.41 25.93 -3.59
CA VAL A 387 5.91 24.93 -2.66
C VAL A 387 5.75 25.55 -1.28
N ALA A 388 4.56 25.48 -0.72
CA ALA A 388 4.28 25.88 0.66
C ALA A 388 3.98 24.62 1.49
N LEU A 389 4.53 24.55 2.71
CA LEU A 389 4.26 23.54 3.70
C LEU A 389 3.66 24.18 4.95
N LYS A 390 2.44 23.82 5.31
CA LYS A 390 1.88 24.07 6.65
C LYS A 390 2.18 22.83 7.49
N VAL A 391 2.92 22.98 8.58
CA VAL A 391 3.43 21.88 9.39
C VAL A 391 2.87 21.98 10.80
N GLU A 392 2.08 21.00 11.19
CA GLU A 392 1.53 20.88 12.53
C GLU A 392 2.54 20.22 13.48
N THR A 393 2.65 20.74 14.70
CA THR A 393 3.57 20.21 15.71
C THR A 393 2.82 19.74 16.96
N ALA A 394 3.40 18.77 17.68
CA ALA A 394 2.84 18.25 18.92
C ALA A 394 2.79 19.30 20.05
N ALA A 395 3.68 20.28 20.04
CA ALA A 395 3.78 21.33 21.05
C ALA A 395 3.36 22.69 20.47
N HIS A 396 2.72 23.53 21.31
CA HIS A 396 2.38 24.91 20.94
C HIS A 396 3.62 25.80 20.72
N GLN A 397 4.76 25.43 21.29
CA GLN A 397 6.03 26.11 21.09
C GLN A 397 7.03 25.15 20.48
N PRO A 398 7.15 25.11 19.14
CA PRO A 398 8.12 24.26 18.44
C PRO A 398 9.55 24.79 18.66
N PRO A 399 10.59 23.93 18.41
CA PRO A 399 11.98 24.36 18.46
C PRO A 399 12.22 25.58 17.55
N PRO A 400 12.96 26.61 17.98
CA PRO A 400 13.11 27.89 17.26
C PRO A 400 13.67 27.78 15.84
N GLN A 401 14.34 26.69 15.48
CA GLN A 401 14.97 26.48 14.17
C GLN A 401 14.24 25.41 13.33
N LEU A 402 13.06 24.98 13.74
CA LEU A 402 12.35 23.88 13.07
C LEU A 402 12.05 24.21 11.59
N GLU A 403 11.55 25.40 11.29
CA GLU A 403 11.25 25.83 9.93
C GLU A 403 12.49 25.73 9.01
N LEU A 404 13.62 26.28 9.45
CA LEU A 404 14.86 26.24 8.69
C LEU A 404 15.39 24.82 8.50
N ALA A 405 15.26 23.99 9.54
CA ALA A 405 15.64 22.58 9.47
C ALA A 405 14.80 21.81 8.43
N LEU A 406 13.48 22.02 8.42
CA LEU A 406 12.56 21.40 7.46
C LEU A 406 12.83 21.89 6.03
N GLN A 407 13.06 23.19 5.83
CA GLN A 407 13.44 23.75 4.53
C GLN A 407 14.70 23.07 3.96
N ARG A 408 15.73 22.93 4.79
CA ARG A 408 16.99 22.28 4.39
C ARG A 408 16.80 20.81 4.04
N ARG A 409 16.04 20.06 4.85
CA ARG A 409 15.75 18.63 4.61
C ARG A 409 14.99 18.44 3.31
N VAL A 410 13.89 19.18 3.10
CA VAL A 410 13.08 19.08 1.88
C VAL A 410 13.90 19.49 0.66
N LYS A 411 14.71 20.56 0.76
CA LYS A 411 15.63 20.94 -0.32
C LYS A 411 16.63 19.82 -0.66
N ALA A 412 17.17 19.15 0.35
CA ALA A 412 18.08 18.03 0.13
C ALA A 412 17.39 16.83 -0.52
N ALA A 413 16.13 16.56 -0.14
CA ALA A 413 15.37 15.42 -0.64
C ALA A 413 14.85 15.61 -2.09
N VAL A 414 14.33 16.81 -2.42
CA VAL A 414 13.61 17.04 -3.70
C VAL A 414 14.16 18.21 -4.52
N GLY A 415 15.23 18.87 -4.09
CA GLY A 415 15.86 19.98 -4.81
C GLY A 415 15.13 21.33 -4.74
N ILE A 416 13.98 21.41 -4.04
CA ILE A 416 13.14 22.61 -3.92
C ILE A 416 13.15 23.10 -2.48
N THR A 417 13.40 24.39 -2.28
CA THR A 417 13.25 25.04 -0.97
C THR A 417 11.79 25.45 -0.79
N PRO A 418 11.02 24.83 0.14
CA PRO A 418 9.64 25.20 0.37
C PRO A 418 9.54 26.45 1.25
N LEU A 419 8.41 27.16 1.18
CA LEU A 419 7.96 28.03 2.26
C LEU A 419 7.39 27.14 3.37
N VAL A 420 7.89 27.29 4.59
CA VAL A 420 7.41 26.49 5.74
C VAL A 420 6.69 27.43 6.72
N GLN A 421 5.52 27.03 7.15
CA GLN A 421 4.73 27.69 8.19
C GLN A 421 4.40 26.64 9.26
N ILE A 422 4.81 26.90 10.49
CA ILE A 422 4.43 26.05 11.61
C ILE A 422 3.04 26.47 12.11
N VAL A 423 2.17 25.48 12.32
CA VAL A 423 0.82 25.66 12.84
C VAL A 423 0.61 24.92 14.17
N PRO A 424 -0.33 25.39 15.03
CA PRO A 424 -0.58 24.78 16.33
C PRO A 424 -1.11 23.35 16.24
N PRO A 425 -1.00 22.55 17.32
CA PRO A 425 -1.66 21.24 17.42
C PRO A 425 -3.17 21.35 17.19
N GLY A 426 -3.74 20.38 16.47
CA GLY A 426 -5.17 20.32 16.14
C GLY A 426 -5.60 21.22 14.98
N THR A 427 -4.67 21.86 14.26
CA THR A 427 -4.97 22.63 13.06
C THR A 427 -5.51 21.73 11.95
N PHE A 428 -4.94 20.54 11.80
CA PHE A 428 -5.44 19.54 10.86
C PHE A 428 -6.35 18.57 11.60
N THR A 429 -7.67 18.81 11.49
CA THR A 429 -8.67 17.89 12.04
C THR A 429 -8.50 16.48 11.45
N ASP A 430 -8.75 15.48 12.28
CA ASP A 430 -8.61 14.07 11.94
C ASP A 430 -9.65 13.66 10.88
N ALA A 431 -9.39 14.03 9.63
CA ALA A 431 -10.26 13.68 8.48
C ALA A 431 -10.41 12.16 8.29
N ALA A 432 -9.55 11.36 8.93
CA ALA A 432 -9.66 9.91 8.97
C ALA A 432 -10.65 9.41 10.03
N VAL A 433 -11.11 10.26 10.95
CA VAL A 433 -12.11 9.94 11.98
C VAL A 433 -13.52 10.24 11.50
N ALA A 434 -13.71 11.13 10.52
CA ALA A 434 -15.01 11.28 9.89
C ALA A 434 -15.37 9.93 9.20
N ALA A 435 -16.54 9.39 9.50
CA ALA A 435 -17.05 8.12 8.97
C ALA A 435 -16.97 8.02 7.43
N ASP A 436 -16.84 9.18 6.75
CA ASP A 436 -16.70 9.34 5.30
C ASP A 436 -15.32 9.88 4.87
N GLY A 437 -14.34 9.98 5.77
CA GLY A 437 -13.01 10.49 5.47
C GLY A 437 -12.17 9.54 4.59
N PRO A 438 -11.26 10.05 3.74
CA PRO A 438 -10.40 9.21 2.93
C PRO A 438 -9.46 8.38 3.82
N PHE A 439 -9.35 7.09 3.51
CA PHE A 439 -8.46 6.14 4.20
C PHE A 439 -6.98 6.59 4.21
N LYS A 440 -6.58 7.39 3.21
CA LYS A 440 -5.24 7.94 3.06
C LYS A 440 -5.27 9.46 3.20
N ALA A 441 -4.32 10.03 3.95
CA ALA A 441 -4.17 11.47 4.07
C ALA A 441 -3.81 12.10 2.70
N ARG A 442 -4.64 13.04 2.23
CA ARG A 442 -4.29 13.89 1.08
C ARG A 442 -3.52 15.09 1.58
N ARG A 443 -2.19 15.00 1.57
CA ARG A 443 -1.32 16.08 2.01
C ARG A 443 -1.07 17.15 0.96
N TRP A 444 -1.17 16.80 -0.33
CA TRP A 444 -0.78 17.68 -1.43
C TRP A 444 -1.96 18.24 -2.19
N THR A 445 -1.91 19.53 -2.46
CA THR A 445 -2.80 20.24 -3.39
C THR A 445 -1.95 20.93 -4.46
N VAL A 446 -2.44 20.92 -5.71
CA VAL A 446 -1.77 21.59 -6.83
C VAL A 446 -2.73 22.62 -7.40
N ASN A 447 -2.43 23.89 -7.19
CA ASN A 447 -3.16 25.00 -7.76
C ASN A 447 -2.22 25.89 -8.58
N ARG A 448 -2.26 25.75 -9.91
CA ARG A 448 -1.42 26.51 -10.83
C ARG A 448 -2.05 27.79 -11.32
N ALA A 449 -3.24 28.16 -10.85
CA ALA A 449 -3.79 29.49 -11.07
C ALA A 449 -2.86 30.52 -10.39
N VAL A 450 -2.58 31.62 -11.08
CA VAL A 450 -1.80 32.74 -10.48
C VAL A 450 -2.63 33.30 -9.34
N THR A 451 -2.20 33.07 -8.11
CA THR A 451 -2.82 33.63 -6.91
C THR A 451 -1.92 34.72 -6.40
N GLY A 452 -2.43 35.97 -6.35
CA GLY A 452 -1.68 37.12 -5.83
C GLY A 452 -1.29 37.01 -4.36
N ASP A 453 -1.87 36.03 -3.62
CA ASP A 453 -1.62 35.76 -2.21
C ASP A 453 -1.32 34.28 -1.96
N GLN A 454 -0.58 34.01 -0.89
CA GLN A 454 -0.32 32.65 -0.42
C GLN A 454 -1.66 31.88 -0.21
N PRO A 455 -1.77 30.62 -0.61
CA PRO A 455 -2.97 29.84 -0.36
C PRO A 455 -3.23 29.75 1.14
N SER A 456 -4.41 30.21 1.56
CA SER A 456 -4.89 30.25 2.94
C SER A 456 -4.94 28.87 3.61
#